data_f20e7983c48bdb256b6dbbf63fb16479
#
_entry.id   f20e7983c48bdb256b6dbbf63fb16479
#
_cell.length_a   1.000
_cell.length_b   1.000
_cell.length_c   1.000
_cell.angle_alpha   90.00
_cell.angle_beta   90.00
_cell.angle_gamma   90.00
#
_symmetry.space_group_name_H-M   'P 1'
#
loop_
_entity.id
_entity.type
_entity.pdbx_description
1 polymer ?
#
loop_
_entity_poly.entity_id
_entity_poly.type
_entity_poly.pdbx_seq_one_letter_code
_entity_poly.pdbx_strand_id
1 'polypeptide(L)'
;MPGVVGLRIDLDRQVWRRQGCGRLFWPLGQLEAWAGKQVPEASVFPFSRVVEAVKVEVPDVQLLRGPAWRTFERDRMGLHHRIGGAFDAPCHAQRAQQMAHQSGFARAQVASKLDECIAQRGLEGKRLGKSLGVFFRLPHEVQFGFYNRRVTFSSTQINGPQWVDSIRAWALELGFSQIGVADVDLTSAEAGLTAWLAQGFHGDMAYMAAHGLRRARPAELVPGTVSVVTVRMDYLPRTTPDHWQTVEFECLQRPQEGIVSVYARGRDYHKVLRSRLQKLCDRMALEMGPFGHRVFTDSAPVLEAELAARSGQGWRGKHTLVLNREAGSMFFLGEIYVDLALPPSTPVTPHCGSCSACIDVCPTQAIVAPYQLDARRCISYLTIEHAGPIPVELRALMGNRIYGCDDCQLICPWNKYAQRSALPDFDEREGLSGQQLVTFWEWTEEEFLRFTEGSPIRRIGHARWLRNVAVALGNALRSAPLKVGQAYVAALQARRADAPEVLAETIDWALAQGNP
;
A
#
# COMPACT_ATOMS: atom_id res chain seq x y z
N MET A 1 -51.91 0.79 23.32
CA MET A 1 -50.66 1.61 23.29
C MET A 1 -49.83 1.10 22.14
N PRO A 2 -49.48 1.89 21.16
CA PRO A 2 -48.58 1.41 20.10
C PRO A 2 -47.21 1.14 20.71
N GLY A 3 -46.72 -0.07 20.53
CA GLY A 3 -45.44 -0.49 21.05
C GLY A 3 -44.30 0.33 20.41
N VAL A 4 -43.44 0.83 21.24
CA VAL A 4 -42.20 1.50 20.79
C VAL A 4 -41.34 0.47 20.10
N VAL A 5 -41.16 0.61 18.80
CA VAL A 5 -40.22 -0.23 18.03
C VAL A 5 -38.81 0.35 18.22
N GLY A 6 -38.03 -0.29 19.06
CA GLY A 6 -36.63 0.11 19.29
C GLY A 6 -35.69 -0.62 18.34
N LEU A 7 -34.93 0.10 17.53
CA LEU A 7 -33.85 -0.46 16.72
C LEU A 7 -32.51 -0.30 17.47
N ARG A 8 -31.99 -1.39 18.00
CA ARG A 8 -30.66 -1.40 18.62
C ARG A 8 -29.66 -2.01 17.65
N ILE A 9 -28.73 -1.22 17.21
CA ILE A 9 -27.58 -1.71 16.41
C ILE A 9 -26.43 -1.90 17.37
N ASP A 10 -26.02 -3.13 17.51
CA ASP A 10 -24.82 -3.45 18.27
C ASP A 10 -23.59 -3.22 17.38
N LEU A 11 -22.71 -2.32 17.82
CA LEU A 11 -21.48 -1.95 17.13
C LEU A 11 -20.27 -2.70 17.69
N ASP A 12 -20.50 -3.74 18.52
CA ASP A 12 -19.40 -4.53 19.08
C ASP A 12 -18.61 -5.25 17.94
N ARG A 13 -17.31 -5.04 17.93
CA ARG A 13 -16.39 -5.65 16.97
C ARG A 13 -16.41 -7.17 16.97
N GLN A 14 -16.75 -7.81 18.07
CA GLN A 14 -16.84 -9.26 18.14
C GLN A 14 -17.99 -9.80 17.30
N VAL A 15 -19.06 -9.04 17.17
CA VAL A 15 -20.21 -9.39 16.32
C VAL A 15 -19.85 -9.29 14.84
N TRP A 16 -19.02 -8.31 14.45
CA TRP A 16 -18.51 -8.16 13.09
C TRP A 16 -17.59 -9.30 12.64
N ARG A 17 -16.82 -9.87 13.59
CA ARG A 17 -15.86 -10.94 13.27
C ARG A 17 -16.51 -12.31 13.00
N ARG A 18 -17.68 -12.58 13.53
CA ARG A 18 -18.33 -13.89 13.40
C ARG A 18 -18.73 -14.25 11.97
N GLN A 19 -18.79 -13.29 11.09
CA GLN A 19 -19.27 -13.52 9.72
C GLN A 19 -18.17 -13.45 8.65
N GLY A 20 -16.93 -13.23 9.02
CA GLY A 20 -15.75 -13.35 8.15
C GLY A 20 -15.62 -12.36 6.97
N CYS A 21 -16.54 -11.44 6.79
CA CYS A 21 -16.58 -10.56 5.62
C CYS A 21 -16.70 -9.07 5.93
N GLY A 22 -16.54 -8.65 7.17
CA GLY A 22 -16.75 -7.25 7.57
C GLY A 22 -18.18 -6.76 7.33
N ARG A 23 -19.17 -7.62 7.57
CA ARG A 23 -20.60 -7.36 7.35
C ARG A 23 -21.36 -7.50 8.65
N LEU A 24 -22.27 -6.57 8.88
CA LEU A 24 -23.33 -6.71 9.85
C LEU A 24 -24.48 -7.47 9.21
N PHE A 25 -24.92 -8.53 9.84
CA PHE A 25 -26.09 -9.28 9.40
C PHE A 25 -27.19 -9.16 10.43
N TRP A 26 -28.38 -9.10 9.92
CA TRP A 26 -29.57 -9.18 10.70
C TRP A 26 -30.42 -10.34 10.17
N PRO A 27 -30.46 -11.47 10.83
CA PRO A 27 -31.29 -12.59 10.40
C PRO A 27 -32.76 -12.21 10.43
N LEU A 28 -33.50 -12.64 9.42
CA LEU A 28 -34.92 -12.32 9.28
C LEU A 28 -35.75 -12.62 10.54
N GLY A 29 -35.48 -13.75 11.19
CA GLY A 29 -36.16 -14.11 12.43
C GLY A 29 -35.88 -13.17 13.62
N GLN A 30 -34.75 -12.48 13.59
CA GLN A 30 -34.42 -11.49 14.63
C GLN A 30 -35.06 -10.14 14.36
N LEU A 31 -35.26 -9.78 13.09
CA LEU A 31 -35.99 -8.60 12.72
C LEU A 31 -37.49 -8.73 12.99
N GLU A 32 -38.04 -9.91 12.87
CA GLU A 32 -39.41 -10.19 13.28
C GLU A 32 -39.62 -9.96 14.77
N ALA A 33 -38.61 -10.18 15.61
CA ALA A 33 -38.67 -9.85 17.02
C ALA A 33 -38.72 -8.35 17.30
N TRP A 34 -38.30 -7.51 16.34
CA TRP A 34 -38.38 -6.04 16.44
C TRP A 34 -39.76 -5.50 16.13
N ALA A 35 -40.56 -6.23 15.42
CA ALA A 35 -41.94 -5.87 15.14
C ALA A 35 -42.87 -6.21 16.30
N GLY A 36 -42.50 -5.80 17.51
CA GLY A 36 -43.27 -6.01 18.73
C GLY A 36 -42.87 -7.19 19.60
N LYS A 37 -41.72 -7.83 19.31
CA LYS A 37 -41.14 -8.95 20.07
C LYS A 37 -39.72 -8.64 20.55
N GLN A 38 -39.20 -9.45 21.42
CA GLN A 38 -37.83 -9.30 21.90
C GLN A 38 -36.82 -9.58 20.78
N VAL A 39 -35.82 -8.72 20.65
CA VAL A 39 -34.75 -8.83 19.68
C VAL A 39 -33.67 -9.75 20.21
N PRO A 40 -33.27 -10.77 19.49
CA PRO A 40 -32.16 -11.62 19.88
C PRO A 40 -30.81 -10.88 19.85
N GLU A 41 -29.90 -11.25 20.73
CA GLU A 41 -28.61 -10.56 20.93
C GLU A 41 -27.64 -10.59 19.76
N ALA A 42 -27.84 -11.37 18.72
CA ALA A 42 -26.87 -11.57 17.67
C ALA A 42 -27.37 -11.19 16.29
N SER A 43 -27.53 -9.90 16.06
CA SER A 43 -27.96 -9.38 14.76
C SER A 43 -26.87 -8.54 14.11
N VAL A 44 -26.41 -8.94 12.95
CA VAL A 44 -25.27 -8.36 12.27
C VAL A 44 -25.64 -7.95 10.86
N PHE A 45 -25.41 -6.70 10.54
CA PHE A 45 -25.61 -6.15 9.19
C PHE A 45 -24.28 -5.91 8.48
N PRO A 46 -24.17 -6.18 7.18
CA PRO A 46 -23.12 -5.59 6.37
C PRO A 46 -23.35 -4.08 6.26
N PHE A 47 -22.33 -3.29 6.54
CA PHE A 47 -22.45 -1.84 6.52
C PHE A 47 -22.92 -1.31 5.14
N SER A 48 -22.45 -1.97 4.08
CA SER A 48 -22.88 -1.68 2.70
C SER A 48 -24.35 -1.98 2.41
N ARG A 49 -25.00 -2.76 3.28
CA ARG A 49 -26.39 -3.19 3.12
C ARG A 49 -27.32 -2.72 4.22
N VAL A 50 -26.87 -1.89 5.14
CA VAL A 50 -27.75 -1.34 6.18
C VAL A 50 -28.98 -0.70 5.57
N VAL A 51 -28.81 0.05 4.49
CA VAL A 51 -29.92 0.68 3.77
C VAL A 51 -30.81 -0.37 3.12
N GLU A 52 -30.25 -1.40 2.53
CA GLU A 52 -30.96 -2.49 1.87
C GLU A 52 -31.69 -3.37 2.89
N ALA A 53 -31.01 -3.73 3.97
CA ALA A 53 -31.60 -4.53 5.04
C ALA A 53 -32.73 -3.80 5.78
N VAL A 54 -32.51 -2.55 6.09
CA VAL A 54 -33.55 -1.71 6.73
C VAL A 54 -34.76 -1.53 5.83
N LYS A 55 -34.58 -1.57 4.53
CA LYS A 55 -35.66 -1.39 3.56
C LYS A 55 -36.44 -2.65 3.23
N VAL A 56 -35.72 -3.77 3.15
CA VAL A 56 -36.26 -5.01 2.61
C VAL A 56 -36.65 -5.95 3.73
N GLU A 57 -35.94 -5.86 4.83
CA GLU A 57 -35.96 -6.89 5.86
C GLU A 57 -36.54 -6.43 7.19
N VAL A 58 -37.10 -5.21 7.26
CA VAL A 58 -37.89 -4.81 8.43
C VAL A 58 -39.20 -5.59 8.43
N PRO A 59 -39.45 -6.39 9.44
CA PRO A 59 -40.54 -7.35 9.38
C PRO A 59 -41.94 -6.75 9.60
N ASP A 60 -42.06 -5.55 10.07
CA ASP A 60 -43.34 -4.90 10.08
C ASP A 60 -43.78 -4.47 8.68
N VAL A 61 -43.74 -5.44 7.90
CA VAL A 61 -43.89 -5.48 6.47
C VAL A 61 -45.30 -5.20 6.04
N GLN A 62 -46.26 -5.28 6.93
CA GLN A 62 -47.61 -4.88 6.57
C GLN A 62 -47.73 -3.39 6.23
N LEU A 63 -46.87 -2.56 6.83
CA LEU A 63 -46.75 -1.15 6.49
C LEU A 63 -46.00 -0.88 5.19
N LEU A 64 -45.16 -1.82 4.77
CA LEU A 64 -44.34 -1.76 3.56
C LEU A 64 -44.95 -2.56 2.38
N ARG A 65 -46.06 -3.28 2.59
CA ARG A 65 -46.79 -4.05 1.56
C ARG A 65 -47.64 -3.19 0.61
N GLY A 66 -47.38 -1.90 0.55
CA GLY A 66 -47.87 -1.02 -0.48
C GLY A 66 -47.19 -1.20 -1.83
N PRO A 67 -47.63 -0.51 -2.86
CA PRO A 67 -47.10 -0.62 -4.23
C PRO A 67 -45.57 -0.42 -4.31
N ALA A 68 -45.01 0.37 -3.43
CA ALA A 68 -43.57 0.60 -3.36
C ALA A 68 -42.77 -0.63 -2.91
N TRP A 69 -43.33 -1.44 -2.01
CA TRP A 69 -42.71 -2.66 -1.54
C TRP A 69 -42.64 -3.76 -2.63
N ARG A 70 -43.74 -3.93 -3.36
CA ARG A 70 -43.77 -4.93 -4.46
C ARG A 70 -42.73 -4.64 -5.54
N THR A 71 -42.43 -3.38 -5.75
CA THR A 71 -41.36 -2.98 -6.70
C THR A 71 -39.98 -3.26 -6.13
N PHE A 72 -39.87 -3.26 -4.83
CA PHE A 72 -38.63 -3.56 -4.11
C PHE A 72 -38.32 -5.06 -4.04
N GLU A 73 -39.36 -5.88 -3.86
CA GLU A 73 -39.20 -7.34 -3.77
C GLU A 73 -38.96 -7.98 -5.15
N ARG A 74 -39.47 -7.34 -6.19
CA ARG A 74 -39.39 -7.82 -7.56
C ARG A 74 -38.01 -7.67 -8.16
N ASP A 75 -37.22 -6.78 -7.58
CA ASP A 75 -35.96 -6.40 -8.19
C ASP A 75 -34.91 -6.12 -7.12
N ARG A 76 -34.41 -7.19 -6.51
CA ARG A 76 -33.24 -7.10 -5.64
C ARG A 76 -32.08 -6.36 -6.31
N MET A 77 -32.02 -6.46 -7.63
CA MET A 77 -31.09 -5.69 -8.47
C MET A 77 -31.61 -4.27 -8.75
N GLY A 78 -32.91 -4.08 -8.93
CA GLY A 78 -33.52 -2.77 -9.18
C GLY A 78 -33.44 -1.82 -7.99
N LEU A 79 -33.42 -2.34 -6.79
CA LEU A 79 -33.15 -1.51 -5.61
C LEU A 79 -31.71 -1.10 -5.54
N HIS A 80 -30.82 -2.04 -5.81
CA HIS A 80 -29.40 -1.74 -6.01
C HIS A 80 -29.22 -0.75 -7.15
N HIS A 81 -30.01 -0.83 -8.22
CA HIS A 81 -30.01 0.11 -9.32
C HIS A 81 -30.67 1.45 -9.01
N ARG A 82 -31.65 1.53 -8.16
CA ARG A 82 -32.34 2.82 -7.84
C ARG A 82 -31.68 3.60 -6.73
N ILE A 83 -31.12 2.92 -5.79
CA ILE A 83 -30.13 3.49 -4.87
C ILE A 83 -28.78 3.51 -5.58
N GLY A 84 -28.50 2.49 -6.37
CA GLY A 84 -27.41 2.37 -7.28
C GLY A 84 -27.50 3.34 -8.46
N GLY A 85 -28.68 3.81 -8.90
CA GLY A 85 -28.84 4.89 -9.85
C GLY A 85 -28.37 6.25 -9.33
N ALA A 86 -28.39 6.43 -8.02
CA ALA A 86 -27.66 7.49 -7.32
C ALA A 86 -26.16 7.16 -7.19
N PHE A 87 -25.81 5.90 -7.42
CA PHE A 87 -24.45 5.33 -7.36
C PHE A 87 -24.12 4.60 -8.66
N ASP A 88 -24.44 5.16 -9.77
CA ASP A 88 -24.25 4.56 -11.08
C ASP A 88 -22.88 3.94 -11.27
N ALA A 89 -22.88 2.66 -11.56
CA ALA A 89 -21.74 1.82 -11.78
C ALA A 89 -20.96 1.42 -10.49
N PRO A 90 -20.13 0.37 -10.59
CA PRO A 90 -19.27 -0.14 -9.52
C PRO A 90 -18.44 0.91 -8.79
N CYS A 91 -18.17 2.04 -9.43
CA CYS A 91 -17.41 3.16 -8.91
C CYS A 91 -18.05 3.84 -7.69
N HIS A 92 -19.38 3.91 -7.63
CA HIS A 92 -20.06 4.58 -6.51
C HIS A 92 -20.25 3.65 -5.32
N ALA A 93 -20.45 2.36 -5.56
CA ALA A 93 -20.44 1.37 -4.49
C ALA A 93 -19.05 1.25 -3.86
N GLN A 94 -17.98 1.29 -4.67
CA GLN A 94 -16.61 1.33 -4.17
C GLN A 94 -16.28 2.62 -3.42
N ARG A 95 -16.78 3.78 -3.86
CA ARG A 95 -16.61 5.05 -3.14
C ARG A 95 -17.38 5.07 -1.82
N ALA A 96 -18.57 4.53 -1.78
CA ALA A 96 -19.31 4.38 -0.53
C ALA A 96 -18.62 3.38 0.42
N GLN A 97 -18.07 2.29 -0.09
CA GLN A 97 -17.25 1.36 0.66
C GLN A 97 -15.92 2.00 1.13
N GLN A 98 -15.25 2.76 0.26
CA GLN A 98 -14.03 3.49 0.64
C GLN A 98 -14.31 4.56 1.70
N MET A 99 -15.44 5.25 1.62
CA MET A 99 -15.83 6.22 2.64
C MET A 99 -16.20 5.55 3.96
N ALA A 100 -16.78 4.36 3.93
CA ALA A 100 -17.05 3.56 5.12
C ALA A 100 -15.78 2.96 5.74
N HIS A 101 -14.76 2.68 4.93
CA HIS A 101 -13.48 2.16 5.40
C HIS A 101 -12.49 3.24 5.88
N GLN A 102 -12.67 4.48 5.47
CA GLN A 102 -11.70 5.55 5.72
C GLN A 102 -11.92 6.35 6.99
N SER A 103 -12.97 6.12 7.74
CA SER A 103 -13.16 6.91 8.96
C SER A 103 -14.12 6.27 9.95
N GLY A 104 -13.76 6.28 11.21
CA GLY A 104 -14.69 6.14 12.33
C GLY A 104 -15.76 7.26 12.38
N PHE A 105 -15.74 8.20 11.44
CA PHE A 105 -16.69 9.32 11.25
C PHE A 105 -17.84 9.01 10.30
N ALA A 106 -18.06 7.76 9.97
CA ALA A 106 -18.72 7.36 8.74
C ALA A 106 -20.18 7.77 8.55
N ARG A 107 -20.96 8.09 9.57
CA ARG A 107 -22.41 8.30 9.36
C ARG A 107 -22.81 9.68 8.86
N ALA A 108 -22.24 10.73 9.41
CA ALA A 108 -22.58 12.09 9.00
C ALA A 108 -21.98 12.45 7.64
N GLN A 109 -20.77 11.97 7.34
CA GLN A 109 -20.11 12.20 6.06
C GLN A 109 -20.68 11.38 4.90
N VAL A 110 -21.18 10.18 5.16
CA VAL A 110 -21.87 9.38 4.12
C VAL A 110 -23.22 10.01 3.79
N ALA A 111 -23.95 10.50 4.77
CA ALA A 111 -25.22 11.21 4.55
C ALA A 111 -25.00 12.51 3.76
N SER A 112 -24.03 13.35 4.14
CA SER A 112 -23.77 14.61 3.45
C SER A 112 -23.28 14.43 2.01
N LYS A 113 -22.45 13.41 1.75
CA LYS A 113 -22.00 13.11 0.39
C LYS A 113 -23.04 12.37 -0.45
N LEU A 114 -23.98 11.71 0.17
CA LEU A 114 -25.16 11.19 -0.51
C LEU A 114 -26.04 12.32 -1.02
N ASP A 115 -26.25 13.35 -0.19
CA ASP A 115 -27.00 14.55 -0.54
C ASP A 115 -26.30 15.35 -1.66
N GLU A 116 -24.98 15.45 -1.65
CA GLU A 116 -24.19 16.06 -2.74
C GLU A 116 -24.31 15.29 -4.06
N CYS A 117 -24.27 13.95 -4.03
CA CYS A 117 -24.46 13.13 -5.23
C CYS A 117 -25.88 13.21 -5.79
N ILE A 118 -26.89 13.38 -4.92
CA ILE A 118 -28.27 13.56 -5.31
C ILE A 118 -28.48 14.94 -5.95
N ALA A 119 -27.88 15.97 -5.39
CA ALA A 119 -27.95 17.35 -5.89
C ALA A 119 -27.26 17.51 -7.26
N GLN A 120 -26.13 16.84 -7.46
CA GLN A 120 -25.38 16.90 -8.72
C GLN A 120 -26.11 16.26 -9.92
N ARG A 121 -27.11 15.41 -9.70
CA ARG A 121 -27.84 14.72 -10.78
C ARG A 121 -29.21 15.29 -11.10
N GLY A 122 -29.59 16.43 -10.52
CA GLY A 122 -30.84 17.08 -10.85
C GLY A 122 -32.10 16.25 -10.50
N LEU A 123 -31.96 15.25 -9.65
CA LEU A 123 -33.09 14.51 -9.12
C LEU A 123 -33.78 15.40 -8.06
N GLU A 124 -35.02 15.79 -8.32
CA GLU A 124 -35.78 16.62 -7.37
C GLU A 124 -35.74 16.00 -5.97
N GLY A 125 -34.95 16.61 -5.09
CA GLY A 125 -34.75 16.16 -3.71
C GLY A 125 -36.06 15.95 -2.93
N LYS A 126 -37.17 16.56 -3.39
CA LYS A 126 -38.52 16.35 -2.85
C LYS A 126 -39.08 14.94 -3.04
N ARG A 127 -38.74 14.24 -4.12
CA ARG A 127 -39.23 12.86 -4.34
C ARG A 127 -38.44 11.83 -3.54
N LEU A 128 -37.13 12.00 -3.46
CA LEU A 128 -36.29 11.13 -2.63
C LEU A 128 -36.47 11.43 -1.13
N GLY A 129 -36.59 12.70 -0.78
CA GLY A 129 -36.90 13.10 0.58
C GLY A 129 -38.26 12.58 1.06
N LYS A 130 -39.27 12.48 0.17
CA LYS A 130 -40.53 11.81 0.50
C LYS A 130 -40.38 10.29 0.63
N SER A 131 -39.59 9.66 -0.17
CA SER A 131 -39.29 8.21 -0.06
C SER A 131 -38.48 7.91 1.18
N LEU A 132 -37.46 8.72 1.48
CA LEU A 132 -36.72 8.68 2.73
C LEU A 132 -37.56 9.14 3.92
N GLY A 133 -38.45 10.12 3.74
CA GLY A 133 -39.37 10.58 4.76
C GLY A 133 -40.46 9.54 5.12
N VAL A 134 -40.84 8.69 4.18
CA VAL A 134 -41.66 7.51 4.48
C VAL A 134 -40.88 6.47 5.27
N PHE A 135 -39.58 6.38 5.05
CA PHE A 135 -38.69 5.53 5.79
C PHE A 135 -38.48 5.97 7.24
N PHE A 136 -38.50 7.28 7.46
CA PHE A 136 -38.35 7.89 8.79
C PHE A 136 -39.69 8.34 9.39
N ARG A 137 -40.79 8.24 8.65
CA ARG A 137 -42.17 8.37 9.16
C ARG A 137 -42.71 6.99 9.52
N LEU A 138 -42.09 6.33 10.44
CA LEU A 138 -42.81 5.44 11.35
C LEU A 138 -43.75 6.32 12.21
N PRO A 139 -44.95 5.85 12.50
CA PRO A 139 -45.94 6.67 13.17
C PRO A 139 -45.39 7.22 14.47
N HIS A 140 -45.45 8.53 14.57
CA HIS A 140 -45.20 9.33 15.77
C HIS A 140 -44.32 8.67 16.83
N GLU A 141 -43.12 9.23 17.00
CA GLU A 141 -42.17 8.93 18.06
C GLU A 141 -41.16 7.79 17.84
N VAL A 142 -40.43 7.78 16.71
CA VAL A 142 -39.09 7.28 16.73
C VAL A 142 -38.16 8.44 17.11
N GLN A 143 -38.05 8.70 18.39
CA GLN A 143 -36.96 9.50 18.89
C GLN A 143 -35.69 8.71 18.66
N PHE A 144 -34.90 9.11 17.66
CA PHE A 144 -33.48 8.76 17.62
C PHE A 144 -32.84 9.49 18.80
N GLY A 145 -32.90 8.88 19.96
CA GLY A 145 -32.08 9.29 21.09
C GLY A 145 -30.62 9.10 20.68
N PHE A 146 -30.04 10.16 20.14
CA PHE A 146 -28.58 10.27 20.21
C PHE A 146 -28.26 10.35 21.71
N TYR A 147 -28.07 9.19 22.31
CA TYR A 147 -27.44 9.14 23.61
C TYR A 147 -26.01 9.65 23.37
N ASN A 148 -25.84 10.96 23.50
CA ASN A 148 -24.59 11.54 23.92
C ASN A 148 -24.34 11.03 25.34
N ARG A 149 -24.05 9.72 25.49
CA ARG A 149 -23.24 9.30 26.58
C ARG A 149 -21.91 10.03 26.32
N ARG A 150 -21.71 11.14 26.99
CA ARG A 150 -20.38 11.48 27.42
C ARG A 150 -19.96 10.25 28.24
N VAL A 151 -19.30 9.30 27.59
CA VAL A 151 -18.44 8.37 28.27
C VAL A 151 -17.38 9.29 28.82
N THR A 152 -17.55 9.72 30.06
CA THR A 152 -16.47 10.23 30.85
C THR A 152 -15.57 9.03 31.03
N PHE A 153 -14.64 8.85 30.08
CA PHE A 153 -13.46 8.05 30.34
C PHE A 153 -12.84 8.70 31.57
N SER A 154 -12.81 7.96 32.67
CA SER A 154 -11.87 8.23 33.73
C SER A 154 -10.53 8.19 33.00
N SER A 155 -10.01 9.37 32.66
CA SER A 155 -8.67 9.52 32.14
C SER A 155 -7.74 9.16 33.31
N THR A 156 -7.45 7.90 33.46
CA THR A 156 -6.11 7.55 33.90
C THR A 156 -5.24 8.21 32.84
N GLN A 157 -4.65 9.36 33.16
CA GLN A 157 -3.71 10.05 32.29
C GLN A 157 -2.54 9.09 32.10
N ILE A 158 -2.65 8.21 31.09
CA ILE A 158 -1.52 7.40 30.67
C ILE A 158 -0.58 8.40 30.03
N ASN A 159 0.61 8.58 30.64
CA ASN A 159 1.65 9.45 30.13
C ASN A 159 1.97 9.09 28.67
N GLY A 160 2.21 10.09 27.82
CA GLY A 160 2.59 9.90 26.42
C GLY A 160 3.67 8.82 26.18
N PRO A 161 4.74 8.73 27.03
CA PRO A 161 5.72 7.65 26.98
C PRO A 161 5.13 6.24 27.11
N GLN A 162 4.18 6.02 28.00
CA GLN A 162 3.51 4.73 28.19
C GLN A 162 2.72 4.32 26.93
N TRP A 163 2.12 5.28 26.23
CA TRP A 163 1.46 4.99 24.96
C TRP A 163 2.44 4.54 23.89
N VAL A 164 3.61 5.17 23.80
CA VAL A 164 4.66 4.75 22.83
C VAL A 164 5.10 3.31 23.10
N ASP A 165 5.27 2.92 24.37
CA ASP A 165 5.64 1.54 24.72
C ASP A 165 4.54 0.54 24.37
N SER A 166 3.28 0.90 24.62
CA SER A 166 2.14 0.07 24.23
C SER A 166 2.04 -0.08 22.70
N ILE A 167 2.18 1.02 21.95
CA ILE A 167 2.18 1.01 20.49
C ILE A 167 3.32 0.13 19.98
N ARG A 168 4.50 0.20 20.60
CA ARG A 168 5.65 -0.66 20.27
C ARG A 168 5.33 -2.14 20.46
N ALA A 169 4.74 -2.52 21.57
CA ALA A 169 4.35 -3.90 21.84
C ALA A 169 3.33 -4.40 20.80
N TRP A 170 2.30 -3.62 20.49
CA TRP A 170 1.29 -3.99 19.50
C TRP A 170 1.87 -4.06 18.06
N ALA A 171 2.82 -3.20 17.74
CA ALA A 171 3.50 -3.23 16.46
C ALA A 171 4.34 -4.52 16.30
N LEU A 172 5.07 -4.93 17.35
CA LEU A 172 5.82 -6.20 17.34
C LEU A 172 4.91 -7.40 17.13
N GLU A 173 3.73 -7.46 17.79
CA GLU A 173 2.72 -8.50 17.54
C GLU A 173 2.24 -8.55 16.09
N LEU A 174 2.27 -7.42 15.40
CA LEU A 174 1.90 -7.30 13.99
C LEU A 174 3.08 -7.58 13.04
N GLY A 175 4.26 -7.92 13.56
CA GLY A 175 5.45 -8.25 12.78
C GLY A 175 6.26 -7.04 12.30
N PHE A 176 6.03 -5.86 12.85
CA PHE A 176 6.97 -4.74 12.70
C PHE A 176 8.18 -4.98 13.59
N SER A 177 9.36 -4.63 13.10
CA SER A 177 10.62 -4.87 13.83
C SER A 177 10.95 -3.74 14.80
N GLN A 178 10.49 -2.52 14.50
CA GLN A 178 10.74 -1.34 15.32
C GLN A 178 9.68 -0.28 15.05
N ILE A 179 9.37 0.55 16.06
CA ILE A 179 8.64 1.80 15.89
C ILE A 179 9.46 2.97 16.43
N GLY A 180 9.16 4.16 15.91
CA GLY A 180 9.63 5.42 16.45
C GLY A 180 8.59 6.51 16.23
N VAL A 181 8.78 7.64 16.88
CA VAL A 181 7.90 8.81 16.72
C VAL A 181 8.75 9.99 16.22
N ALA A 182 8.33 10.60 15.11
CA ALA A 182 8.87 11.85 14.62
C ALA A 182 7.91 13.01 14.93
N ASP A 183 8.44 14.21 15.06
CA ASP A 183 7.68 15.45 14.97
C ASP A 183 7.26 15.73 13.51
N VAL A 184 6.51 16.78 13.30
CA VAL A 184 5.99 17.19 11.98
C VAL A 184 6.87 18.26 11.30
N ASP A 185 7.92 18.71 11.93
CA ASP A 185 8.83 19.72 11.37
C ASP A 185 9.94 19.06 10.54
N LEU A 186 9.78 19.03 9.24
CA LEU A 186 10.78 18.57 8.27
C LEU A 186 11.39 19.72 7.45
N THR A 187 11.34 20.94 7.95
CA THR A 187 11.80 22.14 7.23
C THR A 187 13.25 22.02 6.75
N SER A 188 14.11 21.34 7.53
CA SER A 188 15.50 21.10 7.15
C SER A 188 15.68 20.26 5.88
N ALA A 189 14.67 19.46 5.49
CA ALA A 189 14.68 18.63 4.29
C ALA A 189 14.19 19.38 3.04
N GLU A 190 13.51 20.52 3.17
CA GLU A 190 12.89 21.25 2.06
C GLU A 190 13.90 21.73 1.01
N ALA A 191 15.02 22.28 1.44
CA ALA A 191 16.06 22.77 0.53
C ALA A 191 16.65 21.62 -0.31
N GLY A 192 16.92 20.46 0.33
CA GLY A 192 17.43 19.29 -0.35
C GLY A 192 16.44 18.72 -1.37
N LEU A 193 15.16 18.63 -1.01
CA LEU A 193 14.09 18.19 -1.91
C LEU A 193 13.97 19.13 -3.11
N THR A 194 13.94 20.43 -2.88
CA THR A 194 13.81 21.43 -3.93
C THR A 194 15.00 21.38 -4.90
N ALA A 195 16.23 21.29 -4.37
CA ALA A 195 17.43 21.19 -5.19
C ALA A 195 17.45 19.90 -6.03
N TRP A 196 17.03 18.77 -5.46
CA TRP A 196 16.95 17.49 -6.16
C TRP A 196 15.93 17.50 -7.30
N LEU A 197 14.76 18.11 -7.07
CA LEU A 197 13.73 18.30 -8.08
C LEU A 197 14.20 19.26 -9.19
N ALA A 198 14.85 20.37 -8.83
CA ALA A 198 15.36 21.36 -9.78
C ALA A 198 16.44 20.78 -10.73
N GLN A 199 17.22 19.81 -10.26
CA GLN A 199 18.20 19.08 -11.09
C GLN A 199 17.55 18.01 -11.99
N GLY A 200 16.24 17.78 -11.89
CA GLY A 200 15.52 16.74 -12.62
C GLY A 200 15.95 15.33 -12.24
N PHE A 201 16.58 15.15 -11.08
CA PHE A 201 17.08 13.84 -10.62
C PHE A 201 15.98 12.81 -10.38
N HIS A 202 14.71 13.23 -10.33
CA HIS A 202 13.55 12.34 -10.22
C HIS A 202 13.17 11.65 -11.55
N GLY A 203 13.73 12.07 -12.69
CA GLY A 203 13.39 11.49 -13.98
C GLY A 203 11.89 11.55 -14.27
N ASP A 204 11.31 10.44 -14.74
CA ASP A 204 9.89 10.34 -15.12
C ASP A 204 8.93 10.24 -13.90
N MET A 205 9.45 10.21 -12.68
CA MET A 205 8.64 10.15 -11.46
C MET A 205 7.96 11.50 -11.18
N ALA A 206 7.07 11.94 -12.08
CA ALA A 206 6.35 13.22 -11.95
C ALA A 206 5.60 13.36 -10.61
N TYR A 207 5.19 12.24 -10.01
CA TYR A 207 4.58 12.21 -8.69
C TYR A 207 5.50 12.75 -7.59
N MET A 208 6.82 12.76 -7.78
CA MET A 208 7.76 13.34 -6.82
C MET A 208 7.61 14.87 -6.75
N ALA A 209 7.34 15.52 -7.87
CA ALA A 209 7.13 16.97 -7.96
C ALA A 209 5.67 17.38 -7.67
N ALA A 210 4.69 16.49 -7.92
CA ALA A 210 3.26 16.80 -7.93
C ALA A 210 2.72 17.40 -6.63
N HIS A 211 3.32 17.07 -5.48
CA HIS A 211 2.91 17.58 -4.17
C HIS A 211 3.83 18.69 -3.63
N GLY A 212 4.91 19.00 -4.35
CA GLY A 212 5.87 20.03 -3.95
C GLY A 212 6.33 19.88 -2.48
N LEU A 213 6.39 20.98 -1.76
CA LEU A 213 6.83 21.02 -0.36
C LEU A 213 5.87 20.33 0.63
N ARG A 214 4.64 19.99 0.24
CA ARG A 214 3.74 19.21 1.11
C ARG A 214 4.34 17.88 1.52
N ARG A 215 5.30 17.33 0.73
CA ARG A 215 6.05 16.12 1.10
C ARG A 215 6.86 16.31 2.38
N ALA A 216 7.37 17.51 2.61
CA ALA A 216 8.14 17.89 3.79
C ALA A 216 7.28 18.54 4.88
N ARG A 217 5.97 18.57 4.72
CA ARG A 217 5.03 19.26 5.63
C ARG A 217 3.87 18.36 6.01
N PRO A 218 4.10 17.42 6.93
CA PRO A 218 3.09 16.43 7.34
C PRO A 218 1.74 17.05 7.70
N ALA A 219 1.71 18.16 8.46
CA ALA A 219 0.48 18.82 8.88
C ALA A 219 -0.27 19.53 7.72
N GLU A 220 0.41 19.91 6.64
CA GLU A 220 -0.24 20.41 5.42
C GLU A 220 -0.74 19.28 4.53
N LEU A 221 -0.06 18.14 4.53
CA LEU A 221 -0.48 16.95 3.78
C LEU A 221 -1.73 16.31 4.41
N VAL A 222 -1.73 16.20 5.73
CA VAL A 222 -2.85 15.67 6.51
C VAL A 222 -3.15 16.67 7.64
N PRO A 223 -4.13 17.56 7.46
CA PRO A 223 -4.49 18.54 8.48
C PRO A 223 -4.80 17.88 9.83
N GLY A 224 -4.32 18.49 10.91
CA GLY A 224 -4.47 17.98 12.26
C GLY A 224 -3.37 17.04 12.72
N THR A 225 -2.44 16.64 11.85
CA THR A 225 -1.28 15.83 12.26
C THR A 225 -0.39 16.60 13.21
N VAL A 226 -0.08 16.02 14.37
CA VAL A 226 0.82 16.60 15.37
C VAL A 226 2.04 15.71 15.65
N SER A 227 1.99 14.43 15.33
CA SER A 227 3.13 13.52 15.35
C SER A 227 3.01 12.43 14.28
N VAL A 228 4.12 11.77 13.99
CA VAL A 228 4.19 10.67 13.01
C VAL A 228 4.79 9.44 13.67
N VAL A 229 4.02 8.37 13.78
CA VAL A 229 4.56 7.06 14.17
C VAL A 229 5.16 6.41 12.93
N THR A 230 6.46 6.15 12.97
CA THR A 230 7.16 5.41 11.91
C THR A 230 7.33 3.96 12.31
N VAL A 231 7.34 3.07 11.34
CA VAL A 231 7.57 1.65 11.56
C VAL A 231 8.64 1.13 10.61
N ARG A 232 9.35 0.09 11.05
CA ARG A 232 10.27 -0.70 10.25
C ARG A 232 9.80 -2.14 10.18
N MET A 233 9.95 -2.79 9.01
CA MET A 233 9.60 -4.18 8.79
C MET A 233 10.68 -4.85 7.95
N ASP A 234 11.45 -5.77 8.54
CA ASP A 234 12.52 -6.48 7.87
C ASP A 234 11.97 -7.40 6.79
N TYR A 235 12.67 -7.52 5.65
CA TYR A 235 12.18 -8.26 4.48
C TYR A 235 13.09 -9.37 3.97
N LEU A 236 14.29 -9.58 4.54
CA LEU A 236 15.07 -10.75 4.14
C LEU A 236 14.26 -12.03 4.38
N PRO A 237 14.16 -12.94 3.40
CA PRO A 237 13.47 -14.21 3.56
C PRO A 237 13.94 -14.98 4.81
N ARG A 238 13.04 -15.75 5.41
CA ARG A 238 13.37 -16.54 6.61
C ARG A 238 14.46 -17.56 6.38
N THR A 239 14.60 -18.01 5.13
CA THR A 239 15.59 -19.01 4.69
C THR A 239 16.91 -18.38 4.26
N THR A 240 17.07 -17.07 4.31
CA THR A 240 18.29 -16.37 3.90
C THR A 240 19.50 -16.91 4.67
N PRO A 241 20.58 -17.37 4.01
CA PRO A 241 21.78 -17.88 4.68
C PRO A 241 22.59 -16.75 5.34
N ASP A 242 23.46 -17.08 6.29
CA ASP A 242 24.28 -16.07 7.00
C ASP A 242 25.24 -15.32 6.08
N HIS A 243 25.72 -15.98 5.02
CA HIS A 243 26.60 -15.40 4.00
C HIS A 243 25.83 -14.87 2.76
N TRP A 244 24.60 -14.47 2.93
CA TRP A 244 23.68 -14.08 1.85
C TRP A 244 24.23 -13.01 0.91
N GLN A 245 24.99 -12.05 1.43
CA GLN A 245 25.60 -11.00 0.59
C GLN A 245 26.55 -11.62 -0.44
N THR A 246 27.36 -12.60 -0.03
CA THR A 246 28.26 -13.34 -0.94
C THR A 246 27.46 -14.09 -2.00
N VAL A 247 26.39 -14.79 -1.59
CA VAL A 247 25.51 -15.53 -2.52
C VAL A 247 24.90 -14.59 -3.56
N GLU A 248 24.39 -13.44 -3.13
CA GLU A 248 23.80 -12.45 -4.05
C GLU A 248 24.87 -11.86 -5.00
N PHE A 249 26.08 -11.58 -4.50
CA PHE A 249 27.20 -11.16 -5.38
C PHE A 249 27.61 -12.23 -6.38
N GLU A 250 27.62 -13.50 -6.00
CA GLU A 250 27.87 -14.61 -6.92
C GLU A 250 26.81 -14.71 -8.01
N CYS A 251 25.54 -14.48 -7.67
CA CYS A 251 24.44 -14.44 -8.65
C CYS A 251 24.66 -13.32 -9.69
N LEU A 252 25.16 -12.17 -9.29
CA LEU A 252 25.50 -11.08 -10.21
C LEU A 252 26.61 -11.44 -11.20
N GLN A 253 27.44 -12.41 -10.88
CA GLN A 253 28.53 -12.91 -11.77
C GLN A 253 28.05 -14.01 -12.74
N ARG A 254 26.79 -14.42 -12.68
CA ARG A 254 26.20 -15.42 -13.58
C ARG A 254 25.38 -14.73 -14.66
N PRO A 255 25.96 -14.31 -15.78
CA PRO A 255 25.30 -13.46 -16.77
C PRO A 255 24.06 -14.08 -17.41
N GLN A 256 23.93 -15.43 -17.34
CA GLN A 256 22.76 -16.15 -17.86
C GLN A 256 21.54 -16.14 -16.93
N GLU A 257 21.70 -15.79 -15.66
CA GLU A 257 20.62 -15.73 -14.69
C GLU A 257 20.07 -14.31 -14.57
N GLY A 258 18.74 -14.16 -14.51
CA GLY A 258 18.09 -12.87 -14.30
C GLY A 258 17.97 -12.52 -12.82
N ILE A 259 18.42 -11.33 -12.43
CA ILE A 259 18.40 -10.89 -11.03
C ILE A 259 17.19 -9.98 -10.76
N VAL A 260 16.37 -10.42 -9.82
CA VAL A 260 15.29 -9.63 -9.19
C VAL A 260 15.78 -9.20 -7.80
N SER A 261 15.66 -7.90 -7.48
CA SER A 261 16.01 -7.36 -6.17
C SER A 261 15.28 -8.13 -5.04
N VAL A 262 15.97 -8.40 -3.95
CA VAL A 262 15.49 -9.25 -2.84
C VAL A 262 14.13 -8.78 -2.31
N TYR A 263 13.94 -7.46 -2.18
CA TYR A 263 12.69 -6.91 -1.65
C TYR A 263 11.44 -7.28 -2.48
N ALA A 264 11.62 -7.59 -3.75
CA ALA A 264 10.54 -7.84 -4.70
C ALA A 264 10.25 -9.33 -4.92
N ARG A 265 11.06 -10.23 -4.37
CA ARG A 265 10.90 -11.69 -4.53
C ARG A 265 9.74 -12.25 -3.73
N GLY A 266 9.27 -11.54 -2.70
CA GLY A 266 8.15 -11.91 -1.85
C GLY A 266 6.82 -11.32 -2.31
N ARG A 267 5.91 -11.23 -1.35
CA ARG A 267 4.61 -10.61 -1.52
C ARG A 267 4.72 -9.08 -1.61
N ASP A 268 3.77 -8.45 -2.28
CA ASP A 268 3.66 -6.99 -2.41
C ASP A 268 3.62 -6.32 -1.02
N TYR A 269 4.75 -5.73 -0.65
CA TYR A 269 4.95 -5.08 0.66
C TYR A 269 4.00 -3.90 0.90
N HIS A 270 3.59 -3.18 -0.14
CA HIS A 270 2.61 -2.09 0.00
C HIS A 270 1.31 -2.58 0.63
N LYS A 271 0.84 -3.77 0.22
CA LYS A 271 -0.39 -4.37 0.76
C LYS A 271 -0.17 -4.92 2.16
N VAL A 272 1.00 -5.56 2.39
CA VAL A 272 1.35 -6.15 3.69
C VAL A 272 1.45 -5.06 4.75
N LEU A 273 2.26 -4.02 4.50
CA LEU A 273 2.45 -2.93 5.45
C LEU A 273 1.16 -2.16 5.69
N ARG A 274 0.47 -1.73 4.61
CA ARG A 274 -0.77 -0.95 4.75
C ARG A 274 -1.83 -1.67 5.57
N SER A 275 -2.00 -2.98 5.35
CA SER A 275 -2.94 -3.78 6.12
C SER A 275 -2.55 -3.86 7.60
N ARG A 276 -1.25 -4.01 7.90
CA ARG A 276 -0.74 -4.11 9.27
C ARG A 276 -0.73 -2.76 9.99
N LEU A 277 -0.39 -1.67 9.30
CA LEU A 277 -0.51 -0.30 9.81
C LEU A 277 -1.97 0.01 10.18
N GLN A 278 -2.93 -0.36 9.34
CA GLN A 278 -4.34 -0.16 9.67
C GLN A 278 -4.76 -0.98 10.91
N LYS A 279 -4.30 -2.23 11.03
CA LYS A 279 -4.56 -3.04 12.23
C LYS A 279 -3.95 -2.43 13.49
N LEU A 280 -2.77 -1.81 13.36
CA LEU A 280 -2.15 -1.08 14.47
C LEU A 280 -3.02 0.13 14.87
N CYS A 281 -3.46 0.94 13.91
CA CYS A 281 -4.38 2.05 14.17
C CYS A 281 -5.70 1.58 14.82
N ASP A 282 -6.24 0.46 14.34
CA ASP A 282 -7.45 -0.12 14.92
C ASP A 282 -7.23 -0.55 16.38
N ARG A 283 -6.06 -1.11 16.69
CA ARG A 283 -5.70 -1.47 18.07
C ARG A 283 -5.51 -0.23 18.93
N MET A 284 -4.80 0.77 18.42
CA MET A 284 -4.63 2.06 19.10
C MET A 284 -5.99 2.70 19.40
N ALA A 285 -6.90 2.76 18.43
CA ALA A 285 -8.22 3.33 18.64
C ALA A 285 -9.07 2.57 19.67
N LEU A 286 -8.89 1.26 19.76
CA LEU A 286 -9.58 0.44 20.76
C LEU A 286 -9.12 0.75 22.17
N GLU A 287 -7.83 0.91 22.37
CA GLU A 287 -7.21 1.03 23.71
C GLU A 287 -7.10 2.50 24.18
N MET A 288 -6.81 3.42 23.24
CA MET A 288 -6.57 4.83 23.52
C MET A 288 -7.81 5.71 23.31
N GLY A 289 -8.85 5.16 22.66
CA GLY A 289 -9.99 5.91 22.18
C GLY A 289 -9.82 6.39 20.74
N PRO A 290 -10.87 6.97 20.12
CA PRO A 290 -10.85 7.41 18.74
C PRO A 290 -9.88 8.59 18.54
N PHE A 291 -9.10 8.54 17.46
CA PHE A 291 -8.15 9.58 17.05
C PHE A 291 -8.09 9.69 15.53
N GLY A 292 -7.69 10.86 15.03
CA GLY A 292 -7.47 11.08 13.61
C GLY A 292 -6.15 10.45 13.16
N HIS A 293 -6.19 9.66 12.07
CA HIS A 293 -5.00 9.03 11.53
C HIS A 293 -5.04 8.81 10.02
N ARG A 294 -3.87 8.71 9.43
CA ARG A 294 -3.68 8.26 8.06
C ARG A 294 -2.41 7.43 7.92
N VAL A 295 -2.53 6.24 7.30
CA VAL A 295 -1.40 5.34 7.07
C VAL A 295 -0.78 5.56 5.70
N PHE A 296 0.55 5.46 5.64
CA PHE A 296 1.33 5.60 4.43
C PHE A 296 2.37 4.48 4.34
N THR A 297 2.79 4.19 3.12
CA THR A 297 3.93 3.34 2.80
C THR A 297 4.34 3.59 1.35
N ASP A 298 5.61 3.85 1.09
CA ASP A 298 6.28 4.03 -0.20
C ASP A 298 5.56 4.99 -1.18
N SER A 299 4.53 4.54 -1.87
CA SER A 299 3.85 5.28 -2.96
C SER A 299 3.12 6.57 -2.54
N ALA A 300 3.36 7.07 -1.34
CA ALA A 300 2.75 8.26 -0.77
C ALA A 300 3.65 9.51 -0.94
N PRO A 301 3.07 10.73 -0.87
CA PRO A 301 3.86 11.97 -0.91
C PRO A 301 4.51 12.27 0.45
N VAL A 302 5.32 11.37 0.96
CA VAL A 302 5.96 11.38 2.28
C VAL A 302 7.48 11.32 2.12
N LEU A 303 8.23 11.97 3.01
CA LEU A 303 9.69 11.83 3.12
C LEU A 303 10.02 10.73 4.13
N GLU A 304 9.75 9.47 3.79
CA GLU A 304 9.88 8.30 4.67
C GLU A 304 11.27 8.19 5.30
N ALA A 305 12.33 8.33 4.50
CA ALA A 305 13.71 8.22 4.99
C ALA A 305 14.07 9.35 5.99
N GLU A 306 13.53 10.55 5.81
CA GLU A 306 13.72 11.66 6.74
C GLU A 306 12.96 11.41 8.05
N LEU A 307 11.70 11.02 7.96
CA LEU A 307 10.89 10.67 9.13
C LEU A 307 11.49 9.52 9.92
N ALA A 308 11.95 8.48 9.24
CA ALA A 308 12.60 7.34 9.85
C ALA A 308 13.90 7.73 10.59
N ALA A 309 14.70 8.61 9.99
CA ALA A 309 15.92 9.12 10.64
C ALA A 309 15.61 9.96 11.90
N ARG A 310 14.60 10.83 11.83
CA ARG A 310 14.17 11.66 12.95
C ARG A 310 13.53 10.88 14.09
N SER A 311 12.86 9.79 13.75
CA SER A 311 12.19 8.94 14.73
C SER A 311 13.08 7.85 15.37
N GLY A 312 14.40 7.91 15.13
CA GLY A 312 15.32 6.95 15.72
C GLY A 312 15.32 5.56 15.07
N GLN A 313 14.70 5.37 13.89
CA GLN A 313 14.77 4.11 13.14
C GLN A 313 16.19 3.82 12.62
N GLY A 314 17.01 4.87 12.46
CA GLY A 314 18.36 4.77 11.98
C GLY A 314 18.87 6.11 11.46
N TRP A 315 19.77 6.08 10.49
CA TRP A 315 20.29 7.29 9.83
C TRP A 315 20.21 7.12 8.32
N ARG A 316 20.11 8.23 7.60
CA ARG A 316 20.19 8.23 6.15
C ARG A 316 21.62 7.88 5.71
N GLY A 317 21.78 6.78 4.97
CA GLY A 317 23.05 6.36 4.40
C GLY A 317 23.49 7.20 3.20
N LYS A 318 24.77 7.14 2.80
CA LYS A 318 25.27 7.81 1.59
C LYS A 318 24.59 7.35 0.31
N HIS A 319 24.04 6.13 0.30
CA HIS A 319 23.19 5.57 -0.78
C HIS A 319 21.72 6.01 -0.71
N THR A 320 21.38 6.94 0.16
CA THR A 320 20.06 7.54 0.40
C THR A 320 19.03 6.70 1.15
N LEU A 321 19.24 5.39 1.31
CA LEU A 321 18.39 4.52 2.12
C LEU A 321 18.68 4.71 3.61
N VAL A 322 17.71 4.33 4.46
CA VAL A 322 17.89 4.33 5.92
C VAL A 322 18.73 3.11 6.33
N LEU A 323 19.70 3.35 7.19
CA LEU A 323 20.56 2.35 7.83
C LEU A 323 20.24 2.27 9.31
N ASN A 324 20.16 1.07 9.82
CA ASN A 324 20.03 0.80 11.25
C ASN A 324 21.26 0.03 11.75
N ARG A 325 21.69 0.33 12.96
CA ARG A 325 22.90 -0.29 13.55
C ARG A 325 22.76 -1.80 13.77
N GLU A 326 21.54 -2.26 14.02
CA GLU A 326 21.25 -3.65 14.40
C GLU A 326 20.54 -4.45 13.28
N ALA A 327 20.13 -3.76 12.20
CA ALA A 327 19.33 -4.37 11.14
C ALA A 327 19.75 -3.96 9.71
N GLY A 328 20.88 -3.26 9.53
CA GLY A 328 21.30 -2.83 8.21
C GLY A 328 20.30 -1.93 7.51
N SER A 329 19.96 -2.23 6.26
CA SER A 329 18.97 -1.48 5.45
C SER A 329 17.97 -2.38 4.71
N MET A 330 17.95 -3.69 4.99
CA MET A 330 17.06 -4.63 4.31
C MET A 330 15.69 -4.67 4.99
N PHE A 331 15.01 -3.52 5.00
CA PHE A 331 13.68 -3.34 5.61
C PHE A 331 12.84 -2.31 4.86
N PHE A 332 11.53 -2.44 4.99
CA PHE A 332 10.55 -1.47 4.54
C PHE A 332 10.24 -0.46 5.64
N LEU A 333 9.77 0.71 5.23
CA LEU A 333 9.28 1.77 6.08
C LEU A 333 7.76 1.96 5.91
N GLY A 334 7.14 2.52 6.92
CA GLY A 334 5.76 2.94 6.86
C GLY A 334 5.45 3.95 7.96
N GLU A 335 4.40 4.75 7.77
CA GLU A 335 4.06 5.86 8.64
C GLU A 335 2.58 5.86 8.99
N ILE A 336 2.30 6.33 10.21
CA ILE A 336 0.97 6.69 10.67
C ILE A 336 1.03 8.15 11.11
N TYR A 337 0.38 9.03 10.36
CA TYR A 337 0.17 10.41 10.73
C TYR A 337 -0.99 10.47 11.72
N VAL A 338 -0.78 11.08 12.88
CA VAL A 338 -1.77 11.08 13.98
C VAL A 338 -1.97 12.48 14.56
N ASP A 339 -3.18 12.73 15.07
CA ASP A 339 -3.51 13.92 15.85
C ASP A 339 -3.23 13.75 17.36
N LEU A 340 -2.50 12.70 17.71
CA LEU A 340 -2.05 12.41 19.08
C LEU A 340 -0.69 13.04 19.33
N ALA A 341 -0.54 13.78 20.43
CA ALA A 341 0.74 14.33 20.87
C ALA A 341 1.59 13.23 21.54
N LEU A 342 2.37 12.51 20.73
CA LEU A 342 3.29 11.49 21.20
C LEU A 342 4.70 12.08 21.37
N PRO A 343 5.46 11.70 22.42
CA PRO A 343 6.83 12.18 22.59
C PRO A 343 7.72 11.69 21.45
N PRO A 344 8.48 12.57 20.78
CA PRO A 344 9.36 12.18 19.69
C PRO A 344 10.53 11.32 20.22
N SER A 345 10.93 10.35 19.40
CA SER A 345 12.09 9.50 19.67
C SER A 345 13.39 10.27 19.42
N THR A 346 14.47 9.84 20.07
CA THR A 346 15.80 10.44 19.86
C THR A 346 16.39 9.96 18.53
N PRO A 347 16.78 10.86 17.61
CA PRO A 347 17.46 10.50 16.38
C PRO A 347 18.78 9.76 16.61
N VAL A 348 19.14 8.86 15.68
CA VAL A 348 20.41 8.13 15.71
C VAL A 348 21.48 8.91 14.98
N THR A 349 22.68 8.96 15.52
CA THR A 349 23.86 9.60 14.91
C THR A 349 24.25 8.84 13.63
N PRO A 350 24.58 9.54 12.52
CA PRO A 350 25.08 8.90 11.29
C PRO A 350 26.42 8.17 11.50
N HIS A 351 26.54 6.98 10.92
CA HIS A 351 27.74 6.13 11.06
C HIS A 351 28.39 5.75 9.71
N CYS A 352 28.11 6.45 8.62
CA CYS A 352 28.80 6.19 7.33
C CYS A 352 30.26 6.64 7.32
N GLY A 353 30.65 7.63 8.14
CA GLY A 353 32.02 8.11 8.25
C GLY A 353 32.66 8.40 6.89
N SER A 354 33.90 7.96 6.69
CA SER A 354 34.66 8.10 5.44
C SER A 354 34.33 7.03 4.39
N CYS A 355 33.51 6.01 4.70
CA CYS A 355 33.20 4.92 3.77
C CYS A 355 32.51 5.42 2.49
N SER A 356 32.97 4.96 1.31
CA SER A 356 32.41 5.26 -0.01
C SER A 356 31.93 4.01 -0.76
N ALA A 357 31.98 2.82 -0.15
CA ALA A 357 31.74 1.54 -0.82
C ALA A 357 30.46 1.48 -1.67
N CYS A 358 29.35 2.06 -1.19
CA CYS A 358 28.09 2.10 -1.95
C CYS A 358 28.13 3.03 -3.17
N ILE A 359 28.99 4.06 -3.14
CA ILE A 359 29.20 4.96 -4.27
C ILE A 359 30.05 4.25 -5.32
N ASP A 360 31.15 3.62 -4.87
CA ASP A 360 32.13 2.99 -5.73
C ASP A 360 31.57 1.75 -6.45
N VAL A 361 30.72 0.95 -5.79
CA VAL A 361 30.13 -0.25 -6.37
C VAL A 361 29.02 0.04 -7.39
N CYS A 362 28.43 1.23 -7.37
CA CYS A 362 27.28 1.54 -8.22
C CYS A 362 27.65 1.47 -9.71
N PRO A 363 27.15 0.49 -10.48
CA PRO A 363 27.63 0.26 -11.86
C PRO A 363 27.38 1.45 -12.78
N THR A 364 26.32 2.17 -12.55
CA THR A 364 25.87 3.32 -13.34
C THR A 364 26.25 4.66 -12.72
N GLN A 365 26.95 4.65 -11.58
CA GLN A 365 27.32 5.85 -10.83
C GLN A 365 26.12 6.77 -10.53
N ALA A 366 25.01 6.16 -10.16
CA ALA A 366 23.76 6.87 -9.84
C ALA A 366 23.87 7.66 -8.53
N ILE A 367 24.73 7.26 -7.59
CA ILE A 367 25.01 8.00 -6.35
C ILE A 367 26.08 9.04 -6.68
N VAL A 368 25.61 10.21 -7.11
CA VAL A 368 26.48 11.28 -7.68
C VAL A 368 27.29 12.02 -6.63
N ALA A 369 26.86 11.98 -5.37
CA ALA A 369 27.57 12.45 -4.20
C ALA A 369 27.01 11.76 -2.95
N PRO A 370 27.70 11.78 -1.81
CA PRO A 370 27.13 11.30 -0.56
C PRO A 370 25.75 11.92 -0.31
N TYR A 371 24.74 11.06 -0.09
CA TYR A 371 23.33 11.44 0.16
C TYR A 371 22.59 12.02 -1.04
N GLN A 372 23.15 11.94 -2.25
CA GLN A 372 22.52 12.42 -3.49
C GLN A 372 22.47 11.31 -4.53
N LEU A 373 21.27 11.04 -5.03
CA LEU A 373 21.01 10.04 -6.06
C LEU A 373 20.39 10.71 -7.28
N ASP A 374 20.99 10.52 -8.47
CA ASP A 374 20.32 10.76 -9.74
C ASP A 374 19.54 9.50 -10.13
N ALA A 375 18.23 9.53 -9.95
CA ALA A 375 17.39 8.37 -10.25
C ALA A 375 17.48 7.95 -11.73
N ARG A 376 17.68 8.88 -12.66
CA ARG A 376 17.78 8.62 -14.11
C ARG A 376 18.88 7.61 -14.46
N ARG A 377 19.89 7.49 -13.58
CA ARG A 377 21.01 6.56 -13.71
C ARG A 377 20.81 5.28 -12.87
N CYS A 378 19.92 5.30 -11.87
CA CYS A 378 19.72 4.18 -10.95
C CYS A 378 19.06 2.99 -11.66
N ILE A 379 19.67 1.81 -11.58
CA ILE A 379 19.12 0.58 -12.20
C ILE A 379 17.73 0.25 -11.65
N SER A 380 17.50 0.51 -10.37
CA SER A 380 16.17 0.32 -9.78
C SER A 380 15.13 1.21 -10.48
N TYR A 381 15.41 2.50 -10.69
CA TYR A 381 14.55 3.39 -11.44
C TYR A 381 14.37 2.94 -12.91
N LEU A 382 15.47 2.60 -13.59
CA LEU A 382 15.45 2.21 -15.01
C LEU A 382 14.59 0.98 -15.25
N THR A 383 14.61 0.03 -14.32
CA THR A 383 13.87 -1.24 -14.45
C THR A 383 12.42 -1.14 -13.97
N ILE A 384 12.09 -0.16 -13.12
CA ILE A 384 10.80 -0.09 -12.43
C ILE A 384 9.97 1.12 -12.87
N GLU A 385 10.55 2.32 -12.83
CA GLU A 385 9.79 3.57 -13.04
C GLU A 385 9.85 4.06 -14.49
N HIS A 386 11.03 3.96 -15.12
CA HIS A 386 11.24 4.41 -16.49
C HIS A 386 10.49 3.53 -17.50
N ALA A 387 9.60 4.14 -18.27
CA ALA A 387 8.77 3.41 -19.26
C ALA A 387 9.37 3.39 -20.67
N GLY A 388 10.23 4.35 -20.98
CA GLY A 388 10.86 4.51 -22.30
C GLY A 388 12.02 3.55 -22.57
N PRO A 389 12.75 3.76 -23.68
CA PRO A 389 13.98 3.03 -23.97
C PRO A 389 15.04 3.39 -22.94
N ILE A 390 15.71 2.38 -22.40
CA ILE A 390 16.81 2.60 -21.47
C ILE A 390 17.97 3.26 -22.24
N PRO A 391 18.63 4.33 -21.71
CA PRO A 391 19.77 4.94 -22.38
C PRO A 391 20.85 3.93 -22.73
N VAL A 392 21.31 3.94 -23.98
CA VAL A 392 22.22 2.91 -24.53
C VAL A 392 23.50 2.78 -23.70
N GLU A 393 24.05 3.90 -23.24
CA GLU A 393 25.26 3.96 -22.42
C GLU A 393 25.11 3.30 -21.03
N LEU A 394 23.88 3.11 -20.56
CA LEU A 394 23.60 2.47 -19.26
C LEU A 394 23.34 0.97 -19.39
N ARG A 395 22.90 0.49 -20.56
CA ARG A 395 22.46 -0.90 -20.75
C ARG A 395 23.53 -1.92 -20.38
N ALA A 396 24.75 -1.70 -20.84
CA ALA A 396 25.88 -2.59 -20.54
C ALA A 396 26.20 -2.65 -19.03
N LEU A 397 26.03 -1.52 -18.34
CA LEU A 397 26.31 -1.38 -16.91
C LEU A 397 25.26 -2.07 -16.03
N MET A 398 24.08 -2.31 -16.56
CA MET A 398 23.01 -2.99 -15.81
C MET A 398 23.29 -4.48 -15.57
N GLY A 399 24.14 -5.10 -16.41
CA GLY A 399 24.43 -6.53 -16.30
C GLY A 399 23.18 -7.38 -16.46
N ASN A 400 22.95 -8.28 -15.51
CA ASN A 400 21.83 -9.22 -15.49
C ASN A 400 20.66 -8.80 -14.56
N ARG A 401 20.62 -7.54 -14.13
CA ARG A 401 19.57 -7.00 -13.25
C ARG A 401 18.33 -6.67 -14.06
N ILE A 402 17.25 -7.43 -13.85
CA ILE A 402 16.00 -7.31 -14.63
C ILE A 402 14.90 -6.56 -13.86
N TYR A 403 15.00 -6.48 -12.52
CA TYR A 403 14.06 -5.74 -11.69
C TYR A 403 14.71 -5.29 -10.38
N GLY A 404 14.84 -3.98 -10.19
CA GLY A 404 15.52 -3.43 -9.02
C GLY A 404 17.04 -3.62 -9.07
N CYS A 405 17.70 -3.22 -7.98
CA CYS A 405 19.14 -3.33 -7.82
C CYS A 405 19.49 -3.21 -6.34
N ASP A 406 20.28 -4.15 -5.83
CA ASP A 406 20.68 -4.20 -4.42
C ASP A 406 22.17 -3.89 -4.20
N ASP A 407 22.96 -3.59 -5.24
CA ASP A 407 24.41 -3.46 -5.17
C ASP A 407 24.91 -2.56 -4.03
N CYS A 408 24.29 -1.37 -3.88
CA CYS A 408 24.66 -0.43 -2.83
C CYS A 408 24.32 -0.93 -1.41
N GLN A 409 23.33 -1.82 -1.30
CA GLN A 409 22.98 -2.48 -0.05
C GLN A 409 23.88 -3.70 0.21
N LEU A 410 24.15 -4.52 -0.83
CA LEU A 410 24.98 -5.71 -0.71
C LEU A 410 26.40 -5.39 -0.21
N ILE A 411 27.01 -4.32 -0.73
CA ILE A 411 28.37 -3.91 -0.34
C ILE A 411 28.41 -3.22 1.03
N CYS A 412 27.27 -2.74 1.53
CA CYS A 412 27.25 -1.96 2.75
C CYS A 412 27.65 -2.80 3.96
N PRO A 413 28.71 -2.42 4.71
CA PRO A 413 29.17 -3.21 5.85
C PRO A 413 28.14 -3.30 6.99
N TRP A 414 27.18 -2.39 7.05
CA TRP A 414 26.08 -2.45 8.01
C TRP A 414 25.10 -3.56 7.72
N ASN A 415 25.00 -4.03 6.47
CA ASN A 415 24.07 -5.09 6.11
C ASN A 415 24.50 -6.51 6.56
N LYS A 416 25.70 -6.65 7.15
CA LYS A 416 26.01 -7.85 7.94
C LYS A 416 25.10 -8.04 9.15
N TYR A 417 24.42 -6.97 9.59
CA TYR A 417 23.43 -6.99 10.67
C TYR A 417 21.98 -7.06 10.18
N ALA A 418 21.77 -7.16 8.87
CA ALA A 418 20.42 -7.26 8.32
C ALA A 418 19.67 -8.45 8.91
N GLN A 419 18.40 -8.24 9.26
CA GLN A 419 17.58 -9.21 9.95
C GLN A 419 16.66 -9.93 8.97
N ARG A 420 16.45 -11.24 9.23
CA ARG A 420 15.42 -12.01 8.51
C ARG A 420 14.06 -11.60 9.00
N SER A 421 13.10 -11.55 8.09
CA SER A 421 11.71 -11.27 8.44
C SER A 421 11.12 -12.38 9.30
N ALA A 422 10.30 -12.01 10.28
CA ALA A 422 9.48 -12.98 10.99
C ALA A 422 8.26 -13.44 10.16
N LEU A 423 7.99 -12.78 9.02
CA LEU A 423 6.77 -12.96 8.25
C LEU A 423 7.03 -13.84 7.01
N PRO A 424 6.17 -14.86 6.78
CA PRO A 424 6.24 -15.66 5.55
C PRO A 424 5.86 -14.86 4.29
N ASP A 425 5.27 -13.68 4.46
CA ASP A 425 4.90 -12.78 3.35
C ASP A 425 6.13 -12.41 2.48
N PHE A 426 7.33 -12.41 3.03
CA PHE A 426 8.55 -12.00 2.34
C PHE A 426 9.47 -13.17 1.98
N ASP A 427 9.04 -14.41 2.21
CA ASP A 427 9.75 -15.57 1.66
C ASP A 427 9.73 -15.52 0.12
N GLU A 428 10.81 -16.02 -0.48
CA GLU A 428 10.95 -16.04 -1.93
C GLU A 428 9.83 -16.87 -2.57
N ARG A 429 9.24 -16.31 -3.61
CA ARG A 429 8.22 -16.96 -4.41
C ARG A 429 8.88 -17.79 -5.49
N GLU A 430 8.30 -18.94 -5.76
CA GLU A 430 8.76 -19.82 -6.82
C GLU A 430 8.86 -19.08 -8.16
N GLY A 431 9.98 -19.27 -8.85
CA GLY A 431 10.22 -18.72 -10.18
C GLY A 431 10.74 -17.27 -10.22
N LEU A 432 11.02 -16.63 -9.08
CA LEU A 432 11.56 -15.25 -9.06
C LEU A 432 13.04 -15.15 -8.71
N SER A 433 13.70 -16.24 -8.35
CA SER A 433 15.13 -16.29 -7.98
C SER A 433 15.81 -17.44 -8.70
N GLY A 434 17.08 -17.26 -9.10
CA GLY A 434 17.91 -18.29 -9.72
C GLY A 434 17.44 -18.80 -11.09
N GLN A 435 16.61 -18.06 -11.79
CA GLN A 435 16.08 -18.44 -13.10
C GLN A 435 16.97 -17.96 -14.24
N GLN A 436 17.05 -18.78 -15.28
CA GLN A 436 17.74 -18.40 -16.52
C GLN A 436 16.99 -17.27 -17.24
N LEU A 437 17.72 -16.35 -17.86
CA LEU A 437 17.16 -15.25 -18.62
C LEU A 437 16.19 -15.71 -19.71
N VAL A 438 16.48 -16.84 -20.35
CA VAL A 438 15.58 -17.41 -21.38
C VAL A 438 14.24 -17.81 -20.80
N THR A 439 14.22 -18.39 -19.62
CA THR A 439 12.97 -18.73 -18.93
C THR A 439 12.10 -17.48 -18.70
N PHE A 440 12.70 -16.38 -18.21
CA PHE A 440 12.00 -15.11 -18.05
C PHE A 440 11.57 -14.47 -19.38
N TRP A 441 12.37 -14.68 -20.43
CA TRP A 441 12.08 -14.18 -21.77
C TRP A 441 10.91 -14.92 -22.43
N GLU A 442 10.79 -16.20 -22.17
CA GLU A 442 9.73 -17.06 -22.73
C GLU A 442 8.36 -16.80 -22.09
N TRP A 443 8.30 -16.19 -20.92
CA TRP A 443 7.01 -15.91 -20.29
C TRP A 443 6.08 -15.19 -21.25
N THR A 444 4.89 -15.76 -21.41
CA THR A 444 3.74 -15.08 -22.02
C THR A 444 3.20 -14.02 -21.05
N GLU A 445 2.33 -13.14 -21.54
CA GLU A 445 1.66 -12.17 -20.66
C GLU A 445 0.85 -12.86 -19.56
N GLU A 446 0.19 -13.97 -19.89
CA GLU A 446 -0.57 -14.75 -18.91
C GLU A 446 0.34 -15.33 -17.81
N GLU A 447 1.47 -15.90 -18.21
CA GLU A 447 2.47 -16.41 -17.26
C GLU A 447 3.09 -15.31 -16.42
N PHE A 448 3.45 -14.17 -17.00
CA PHE A 448 3.90 -13.01 -16.26
C PHE A 448 2.86 -12.59 -15.21
N LEU A 449 1.59 -12.49 -15.59
CA LEU A 449 0.53 -12.12 -14.67
C LEU A 449 0.32 -13.17 -13.57
N ARG A 450 0.49 -14.45 -13.87
CA ARG A 450 0.38 -15.56 -12.92
C ARG A 450 1.54 -15.54 -11.91
N PHE A 451 2.79 -15.50 -12.39
CA PHE A 451 3.97 -15.52 -11.51
C PHE A 451 4.11 -14.24 -10.67
N THR A 452 3.64 -13.11 -11.19
CA THR A 452 3.70 -11.83 -10.48
C THR A 452 2.43 -11.46 -9.72
N GLU A 453 1.44 -12.36 -9.62
CA GLU A 453 0.24 -12.10 -8.85
C GLU A 453 0.57 -11.80 -7.39
N GLY A 454 0.13 -10.64 -6.88
CA GLY A 454 0.43 -10.20 -5.51
C GLY A 454 1.90 -9.87 -5.25
N SER A 455 2.72 -9.70 -6.30
CA SER A 455 4.09 -9.18 -6.26
C SER A 455 4.13 -7.71 -6.69
N PRO A 456 5.09 -6.90 -6.19
CA PRO A 456 5.29 -5.53 -6.67
C PRO A 456 5.73 -5.47 -8.15
N ILE A 457 6.27 -6.56 -8.70
CA ILE A 457 6.73 -6.65 -10.10
C ILE A 457 5.57 -6.44 -11.08
N ARG A 458 4.37 -6.91 -10.74
CA ARG A 458 3.20 -6.88 -11.62
C ARG A 458 2.89 -5.48 -12.19
N ARG A 459 3.22 -4.42 -11.44
CA ARG A 459 2.90 -3.04 -11.82
C ARG A 459 3.64 -2.52 -13.05
N ILE A 460 4.79 -3.11 -13.39
CA ILE A 460 5.55 -2.65 -14.56
C ILE A 460 4.95 -3.16 -15.88
N GLY A 461 4.15 -4.23 -15.86
CA GLY A 461 3.58 -4.87 -17.03
C GLY A 461 4.57 -5.72 -17.82
N HIS A 462 4.04 -6.63 -18.65
CA HIS A 462 4.82 -7.62 -19.38
C HIS A 462 5.80 -7.00 -20.39
N ALA A 463 5.38 -5.96 -21.13
CA ALA A 463 6.24 -5.32 -22.12
C ALA A 463 7.53 -4.72 -21.49
N ARG A 464 7.40 -4.05 -20.34
CA ARG A 464 8.56 -3.48 -19.62
C ARG A 464 9.43 -4.57 -19.00
N TRP A 465 8.81 -5.63 -18.50
CA TRP A 465 9.53 -6.82 -18.05
C TRP A 465 10.41 -7.39 -19.16
N LEU A 466 9.86 -7.64 -20.35
CA LEU A 466 10.59 -8.14 -21.51
C LEU A 466 11.69 -7.16 -21.96
N ARG A 467 11.45 -5.84 -21.93
CA ARG A 467 12.49 -4.84 -22.21
C ARG A 467 13.70 -5.02 -21.29
N ASN A 468 13.46 -5.19 -20.00
CA ASN A 468 14.53 -5.37 -19.02
C ASN A 468 15.29 -6.70 -19.24
N VAL A 469 14.56 -7.78 -19.51
CA VAL A 469 15.15 -9.08 -19.84
C VAL A 469 15.96 -9.02 -21.13
N ALA A 470 15.49 -8.28 -22.15
CA ALA A 470 16.22 -8.11 -23.40
C ALA A 470 17.59 -7.41 -23.20
N VAL A 471 17.64 -6.39 -22.31
CA VAL A 471 18.94 -5.77 -21.94
C VAL A 471 19.86 -6.77 -21.30
N ALA A 472 19.36 -7.58 -20.38
CA ALA A 472 20.17 -8.61 -19.70
C ALA A 472 20.64 -9.71 -20.67
N LEU A 473 19.80 -10.14 -21.63
CA LEU A 473 20.17 -11.08 -22.68
C LEU A 473 21.27 -10.51 -23.59
N GLY A 474 21.15 -9.22 -23.97
CA GLY A 474 22.20 -8.53 -24.72
C GLY A 474 23.53 -8.50 -23.95
N ASN A 475 23.49 -8.23 -22.66
CA ASN A 475 24.68 -8.28 -21.82
C ASN A 475 25.26 -9.71 -21.72
N ALA A 476 24.41 -10.72 -21.59
CA ALA A 476 24.84 -12.12 -21.54
C ALA A 476 25.47 -12.58 -22.86
N LEU A 477 24.98 -12.10 -24.01
CA LEU A 477 25.56 -12.43 -25.33
C LEU A 477 27.05 -12.08 -25.48
N ARG A 478 27.53 -11.05 -24.77
CA ARG A 478 28.94 -10.61 -24.83
C ARG A 478 29.93 -11.68 -24.37
N SER A 479 29.48 -12.60 -23.51
CA SER A 479 30.34 -13.64 -22.92
C SER A 479 29.76 -15.05 -23.05
N ALA A 480 28.64 -15.19 -23.77
CA ALA A 480 27.97 -16.47 -23.90
C ALA A 480 28.82 -17.46 -24.76
N PRO A 481 28.92 -18.73 -24.37
CA PRO A 481 29.40 -19.76 -25.24
C PRO A 481 28.57 -19.83 -26.52
N LEU A 482 29.20 -20.16 -27.67
CA LEU A 482 28.60 -20.09 -29.01
C LEU A 482 27.17 -20.69 -29.08
N LYS A 483 27.00 -21.92 -28.57
CA LYS A 483 25.68 -22.58 -28.60
C LYS A 483 24.62 -21.84 -27.79
N VAL A 484 25.01 -21.30 -26.64
CA VAL A 484 24.11 -20.52 -25.75
C VAL A 484 23.78 -19.19 -26.41
N GLY A 485 24.77 -18.51 -26.97
CA GLY A 485 24.58 -17.27 -27.72
C GLY A 485 23.65 -17.44 -28.91
N GLN A 486 23.78 -18.51 -29.67
CA GLN A 486 22.86 -18.83 -30.79
C GLN A 486 21.42 -19.01 -30.31
N ALA A 487 21.21 -19.68 -29.16
CA ALA A 487 19.86 -19.81 -28.57
C ALA A 487 19.27 -18.45 -28.14
N TYR A 488 20.08 -17.57 -27.56
CA TYR A 488 19.64 -16.22 -27.19
C TYR A 488 19.30 -15.38 -28.42
N VAL A 489 20.11 -15.43 -29.47
CA VAL A 489 19.84 -14.74 -30.73
C VAL A 489 18.54 -15.24 -31.34
N ALA A 490 18.32 -16.54 -31.43
CA ALA A 490 17.09 -17.12 -31.97
C ALA A 490 15.86 -16.69 -31.14
N ALA A 491 15.95 -16.71 -29.81
CA ALA A 491 14.88 -16.29 -28.92
C ALA A 491 14.53 -14.80 -29.08
N LEU A 492 15.54 -13.93 -29.21
CA LEU A 492 15.34 -12.49 -29.45
C LEU A 492 14.70 -12.23 -30.82
N GLN A 493 15.23 -12.88 -31.87
CA GLN A 493 14.72 -12.73 -33.24
C GLN A 493 13.27 -13.20 -33.37
N ALA A 494 12.90 -14.29 -32.71
CA ALA A 494 11.54 -14.83 -32.74
C ALA A 494 10.47 -13.83 -32.24
N ARG A 495 10.83 -12.92 -31.35
CA ARG A 495 9.90 -11.92 -30.77
C ARG A 495 9.98 -10.56 -31.46
N ARG A 496 11.01 -10.33 -32.27
CA ARG A 496 11.32 -9.00 -32.84
C ARG A 496 10.20 -8.42 -33.70
N ALA A 497 9.56 -9.26 -34.53
CA ALA A 497 8.58 -8.80 -35.51
C ALA A 497 7.29 -8.22 -34.87
N ASP A 498 6.86 -8.83 -33.77
CA ASP A 498 5.61 -8.46 -33.07
C ASP A 498 5.87 -7.57 -31.84
N ALA A 499 7.11 -7.15 -31.59
CA ALA A 499 7.49 -6.37 -30.43
C ALA A 499 7.04 -4.91 -30.56
N PRO A 500 6.47 -4.29 -29.49
CA PRO A 500 6.27 -2.85 -29.43
C PRO A 500 7.60 -2.11 -29.63
N GLU A 501 7.52 -0.86 -30.15
CA GLU A 501 8.68 -0.06 -30.59
C GLU A 501 9.85 -0.05 -29.59
N VAL A 502 9.60 0.24 -28.32
CA VAL A 502 10.63 0.28 -27.25
C VAL A 502 11.29 -1.09 -27.04
N LEU A 503 10.50 -2.16 -27.08
CA LEU A 503 11.02 -3.52 -26.95
C LEU A 503 11.79 -3.93 -28.20
N ALA A 504 11.29 -3.59 -29.39
CA ALA A 504 11.92 -3.87 -30.67
C ALA A 504 13.30 -3.21 -30.78
N GLU A 505 13.41 -1.94 -30.41
CA GLU A 505 14.70 -1.21 -30.36
C GLU A 505 15.66 -1.86 -29.37
N THR A 506 15.16 -2.30 -28.22
CA THR A 506 15.97 -2.98 -27.20
C THR A 506 16.45 -4.35 -27.70
N ILE A 507 15.62 -5.10 -28.44
CA ILE A 507 16.00 -6.37 -29.08
C ILE A 507 17.10 -6.13 -30.11
N ASP A 508 16.97 -5.10 -30.97
CA ASP A 508 17.98 -4.77 -31.98
C ASP A 508 19.34 -4.46 -31.30
N TRP A 509 19.29 -3.67 -30.21
CA TRP A 509 20.49 -3.41 -29.43
C TRP A 509 21.07 -4.70 -28.84
N ALA A 510 20.23 -5.58 -28.29
CA ALA A 510 20.68 -6.84 -27.68
C ALA A 510 21.33 -7.76 -28.72
N LEU A 511 20.74 -7.89 -29.90
CA LEU A 511 21.31 -8.68 -31.01
C LEU A 511 22.68 -8.14 -31.46
N ALA A 512 22.85 -6.82 -31.46
CA ALA A 512 24.14 -6.20 -31.80
C ALA A 512 25.26 -6.45 -30.77
N GLN A 513 24.95 -7.00 -29.60
CA GLN A 513 25.97 -7.35 -28.57
C GLN A 513 26.60 -8.75 -28.81
N GLY A 514 25.93 -9.61 -29.56
CA GLY A 514 26.49 -10.88 -29.97
C GLY A 514 27.69 -10.66 -30.90
N ASN A 515 28.82 -11.30 -30.62
CA ASN A 515 29.91 -11.33 -31.57
C ASN A 515 29.44 -12.01 -32.86
N PRO A 516 29.74 -11.46 -34.06
CA PRO A 516 29.40 -12.08 -35.31
C PRO A 516 30.04 -13.45 -35.51
#